data_c00ce68f2d46c6e2703895db046e33ce
#
_entry.id   c00ce68f2d46c6e2703895db046e33ce
#
_cell.length_a   1.000
_cell.length_b   1.000
_cell.length_c   1.000
_cell.angle_alpha   90.00
_cell.angle_beta   90.00
_cell.angle_gamma   90.00
#
_symmetry.space_group_name_H-M   'P 1'
#
loop_
_entity.id
_entity.type
_entity.pdbx_description
1 polymer ?
#
loop_
_entity_poly.entity_id
_entity_poly.type
_entity_poly.pdbx_seq_one_letter_code
_entity_poly.pdbx_strand_id
1 'polypeptide(L)'
;MKNYIINDLDDNTMNSSRKARNDVFIFAKQAGFKEILSPFIIHPQDRSFKAKLQKLKYSKITIPKLLKNANDADVIVFQYPMYSTFLMNHLIEDIKKDTHAKLVYVIHDIEGIRMFDDTDNYSDNELRLLKQAGGIIAHNQPMTDWLKEHGITVPIVNLGIFDYQNPQLINQNMDYNKSVVFAGSLEKSTFLTKLNLKDTKLTLYGPNPADHYPDCIQYEGKLSPEELPKKLTQNFDLVWDGDELDTCFGTYGHYLQFNAPHKTSLYLSSGIPVIIWKKAAMAKFIEENHVGFAIDNLNDLECPCANHG
;
A
#
# COMPACT_ATOMS: atom_id res chain seq x y z
N MET A 1 -4.19 4.07 28.44
CA MET A 1 -4.77 4.76 27.27
C MET A 1 -5.81 3.87 26.63
N LYS A 2 -6.94 4.44 26.24
CA LYS A 2 -8.02 3.73 25.54
C LYS A 2 -7.89 4.04 24.04
N ASN A 3 -7.30 3.12 23.31
CA ASN A 3 -7.00 3.28 21.91
C ASN A 3 -8.03 2.53 21.07
N TYR A 4 -8.47 3.16 20.01
CA TYR A 4 -9.43 2.61 19.05
C TYR A 4 -8.87 2.67 17.64
N ILE A 5 -9.27 1.72 16.81
CA ILE A 5 -8.99 1.72 15.37
C ILE A 5 -10.29 1.58 14.58
N ILE A 6 -10.47 2.42 13.58
CA ILE A 6 -11.59 2.33 12.66
C ILE A 6 -11.29 1.25 11.63
N ASN A 7 -12.20 0.27 11.53
CA ASN A 7 -12.13 -0.81 10.56
C ASN A 7 -13.19 -0.59 9.49
N ASP A 8 -12.72 -0.32 8.26
CA ASP A 8 -13.56 -0.17 7.09
C ASP A 8 -13.79 -1.56 6.49
N LEU A 9 -15.02 -2.04 6.50
CA LEU A 9 -15.38 -3.25 5.77
C LEU A 9 -15.50 -2.93 4.27
N ASP A 10 -14.65 -3.56 3.49
CA ASP A 10 -14.77 -3.64 2.02
C ASP A 10 -15.03 -5.09 1.64
N ASP A 11 -16.09 -5.34 0.88
CA ASP A 11 -16.48 -6.69 0.45
C ASP A 11 -15.60 -7.25 -0.68
N ASN A 12 -14.68 -6.45 -1.24
CA ASN A 12 -13.80 -6.88 -2.32
C ASN A 12 -12.60 -7.70 -1.83
N THR A 13 -12.77 -9.01 -1.77
CA THR A 13 -11.76 -9.97 -1.28
C THR A 13 -10.49 -10.08 -2.14
N MET A 14 -10.52 -9.57 -3.38
CA MET A 14 -9.43 -9.71 -4.36
C MET A 14 -8.50 -8.50 -4.42
N ASN A 15 -8.61 -7.55 -3.51
CA ASN A 15 -7.85 -6.31 -3.52
C ASN A 15 -6.70 -6.33 -2.50
N SER A 16 -5.47 -6.05 -2.97
CA SER A 16 -4.28 -5.98 -2.12
C SER A 16 -4.34 -4.83 -1.09
N SER A 17 -5.03 -3.73 -1.41
CA SER A 17 -5.21 -2.61 -0.46
C SER A 17 -6.04 -3.03 0.74
N ARG A 18 -6.99 -3.96 0.57
CA ARG A 18 -7.75 -4.56 1.66
C ARG A 18 -6.84 -5.39 2.57
N LYS A 19 -5.94 -6.19 2.00
CA LYS A 19 -5.02 -7.01 2.79
C LYS A 19 -4.15 -6.14 3.71
N ALA A 20 -3.57 -5.05 3.19
CA ALA A 20 -2.77 -4.12 3.97
C ALA A 20 -3.57 -3.52 5.15
N ARG A 21 -4.79 -3.05 4.89
CA ARG A 21 -5.66 -2.48 5.94
C ARG A 21 -6.07 -3.52 6.97
N ASN A 22 -6.37 -4.74 6.52
CA ASN A 22 -6.75 -5.82 7.41
C ASN A 22 -5.58 -6.24 8.31
N ASP A 23 -4.37 -6.30 7.78
CA ASP A 23 -3.18 -6.63 8.56
C ASP A 23 -2.91 -5.56 9.64
N VAL A 24 -2.92 -4.28 9.27
CA VAL A 24 -2.81 -3.18 10.24
C VAL A 24 -3.89 -3.27 11.31
N PHE A 25 -5.12 -3.59 10.93
CA PHE A 25 -6.21 -3.76 11.88
C PHE A 25 -5.95 -4.94 12.86
N ILE A 26 -5.55 -6.10 12.33
CA ILE A 26 -5.23 -7.28 13.15
C ILE A 26 -4.12 -6.99 14.15
N PHE A 27 -3.02 -6.39 13.69
CA PHE A 27 -1.90 -6.04 14.57
C PHE A 27 -2.27 -4.98 15.62
N ALA A 28 -3.08 -4.00 15.25
CA ALA A 28 -3.61 -3.03 16.21
C ALA A 28 -4.49 -3.72 17.28
N LYS A 29 -5.32 -4.70 16.89
CA LYS A 29 -6.11 -5.50 17.84
C LYS A 29 -5.21 -6.30 18.79
N GLN A 30 -4.16 -6.91 18.28
CA GLN A 30 -3.17 -7.63 19.09
C GLN A 30 -2.44 -6.69 20.07
N ALA A 31 -2.21 -5.45 19.66
CA ALA A 31 -1.66 -4.39 20.52
C ALA A 31 -2.70 -3.78 21.50
N GLY A 32 -3.91 -4.32 21.55
CA GLY A 32 -4.95 -3.93 22.53
C GLY A 32 -5.85 -2.78 22.08
N PHE A 33 -5.84 -2.40 20.81
CA PHE A 33 -6.78 -1.42 20.28
C PHE A 33 -8.20 -2.01 20.21
N LYS A 34 -9.19 -1.22 20.59
CA LYS A 34 -10.59 -1.55 20.40
C LYS A 34 -11.05 -1.19 19.00
N GLU A 35 -12.00 -1.95 18.48
CA GLU A 35 -12.54 -1.74 17.16
C GLU A 35 -13.68 -0.74 17.15
N ILE A 36 -13.69 0.16 16.15
CA ILE A 36 -14.86 0.88 15.69
C ILE A 36 -15.21 0.29 14.32
N LEU A 37 -16.22 -0.57 14.28
CA LEU A 37 -16.66 -1.20 13.04
C LEU A 37 -17.44 -0.21 12.18
N SER A 38 -16.88 0.20 11.06
CA SER A 38 -17.45 1.17 10.14
C SER A 38 -17.86 0.48 8.83
N PRO A 39 -19.10 0.00 8.69
CA PRO A 39 -19.54 -0.65 7.47
C PRO A 39 -19.61 0.36 6.34
N PHE A 40 -18.58 0.38 5.51
CA PHE A 40 -18.52 1.24 4.33
C PHE A 40 -19.06 0.48 3.11
N ILE A 41 -20.28 0.83 2.68
CA ILE A 41 -21.02 0.10 1.62
C ILE A 41 -21.09 0.91 0.33
N ILE A 42 -20.37 2.04 0.22
CA ILE A 42 -20.56 2.96 -0.91
C ILE A 42 -19.33 2.93 -1.79
N HIS A 43 -19.48 2.47 -3.02
CA HIS A 43 -18.40 2.56 -4.00
C HIS A 43 -18.01 4.04 -4.21
N PRO A 44 -16.71 4.41 -4.11
CA PRO A 44 -16.27 5.81 -4.15
C PRO A 44 -16.73 6.55 -5.41
N GLN A 45 -16.80 5.86 -6.55
CA GLN A 45 -17.19 6.40 -7.84
C GLN A 45 -18.70 6.45 -8.06
N ASP A 46 -19.52 5.87 -7.17
CA ASP A 46 -20.98 5.94 -7.32
C ASP A 46 -21.50 7.34 -7.02
N ARG A 47 -21.98 8.03 -8.05
CA ARG A 47 -22.57 9.37 -8.01
C ARG A 47 -24.10 9.35 -8.03
N SER A 48 -24.72 8.18 -7.95
CA SER A 48 -26.18 8.03 -7.99
C SER A 48 -26.85 8.78 -6.81
N PHE A 49 -28.11 9.11 -6.99
CA PHE A 49 -28.92 9.72 -5.92
C PHE A 49 -29.00 8.81 -4.68
N LYS A 50 -29.08 7.49 -4.89
CA LYS A 50 -29.05 6.49 -3.83
C LYS A 50 -27.75 6.55 -3.03
N ALA A 51 -26.59 6.64 -3.72
CA ALA A 51 -25.29 6.78 -3.06
C ALA A 51 -25.19 8.09 -2.25
N LYS A 52 -25.72 9.19 -2.78
CA LYS A 52 -25.78 10.47 -2.04
C LYS A 52 -26.59 10.37 -0.76
N LEU A 53 -27.77 9.74 -0.81
CA LEU A 53 -28.60 9.49 0.39
C LEU A 53 -27.89 8.56 1.39
N GLN A 54 -27.23 7.51 0.92
CA GLN A 54 -26.45 6.62 1.77
C GLN A 54 -25.29 7.37 2.45
N LYS A 55 -24.53 8.18 1.73
CA LYS A 55 -23.47 9.05 2.29
C LYS A 55 -24.04 9.99 3.36
N LEU A 56 -25.18 10.60 3.10
CA LEU A 56 -25.83 11.48 4.08
C LEU A 56 -26.29 10.71 5.33
N LYS A 57 -26.91 9.55 5.16
CA LYS A 57 -27.30 8.68 6.29
C LYS A 57 -26.07 8.24 7.07
N TYR A 58 -25.03 7.84 6.39
CA TYR A 58 -23.77 7.41 7.01
C TYR A 58 -23.16 8.53 7.84
N SER A 59 -23.05 9.75 7.29
CA SER A 59 -22.44 10.88 7.98
C SER A 59 -23.30 11.37 9.18
N LYS A 60 -24.63 11.42 9.03
CA LYS A 60 -25.50 12.03 10.06
C LYS A 60 -26.02 11.06 11.13
N ILE A 61 -25.99 9.76 10.85
CA ILE A 61 -26.54 8.75 11.75
C ILE A 61 -25.48 7.72 12.14
N THR A 62 -24.77 7.15 11.14
CA THR A 62 -23.89 6.02 11.40
C THR A 62 -22.62 6.47 12.14
N ILE A 63 -21.89 7.46 11.63
CA ILE A 63 -20.66 7.96 12.28
C ILE A 63 -20.95 8.39 13.74
N PRO A 64 -21.93 9.26 14.05
CA PRO A 64 -22.21 9.65 15.42
C PRO A 64 -22.56 8.46 16.34
N LYS A 65 -23.29 7.47 15.82
CA LYS A 65 -23.62 6.27 16.57
C LYS A 65 -22.39 5.42 16.90
N LEU A 66 -21.48 5.29 15.95
CA LEU A 66 -20.22 4.54 16.14
C LEU A 66 -19.34 5.21 17.19
N LEU A 67 -19.21 6.53 17.14
CA LEU A 67 -18.36 7.30 18.05
C LEU A 67 -18.89 7.34 19.48
N LYS A 68 -20.20 7.16 19.71
CA LYS A 68 -20.75 7.03 21.07
C LYS A 68 -20.09 5.90 21.87
N ASN A 69 -19.68 4.83 21.20
CA ASN A 69 -19.00 3.70 21.84
C ASN A 69 -17.49 3.94 22.05
N ALA A 70 -16.98 5.05 21.55
CA ALA A 70 -15.58 5.46 21.64
C ALA A 70 -15.43 6.86 22.28
N ASN A 71 -16.42 7.36 23.02
CA ASN A 71 -16.41 8.67 23.65
C ASN A 71 -15.33 8.81 24.74
N ASP A 72 -14.83 7.69 25.24
CA ASP A 72 -13.74 7.60 26.22
C ASP A 72 -12.36 7.33 25.59
N ALA A 73 -12.24 7.49 24.27
CA ALA A 73 -11.00 7.25 23.55
C ALA A 73 -9.95 8.32 23.83
N ASP A 74 -8.72 7.89 24.08
CA ASP A 74 -7.54 8.77 24.09
C ASP A 74 -6.98 8.94 22.67
N VAL A 75 -7.04 7.87 21.87
CA VAL A 75 -6.57 7.84 20.47
C VAL A 75 -7.59 7.09 19.61
N ILE A 76 -7.90 7.66 18.46
CA ILE A 76 -8.63 6.98 17.37
C ILE A 76 -7.72 6.93 16.16
N VAL A 77 -7.39 5.71 15.71
CA VAL A 77 -6.61 5.46 14.49
C VAL A 77 -7.54 5.29 13.32
N PHE A 78 -7.24 6.01 12.26
CA PHE A 78 -7.91 5.91 10.97
C PHE A 78 -6.92 5.54 9.86
N GLN A 79 -7.27 4.56 9.05
CA GLN A 79 -6.45 4.10 7.91
C GLN A 79 -6.76 4.96 6.68
N TYR A 80 -5.89 5.91 6.39
CA TYR A 80 -6.04 6.90 5.31
C TYR A 80 -5.57 6.34 3.95
N PRO A 81 -6.25 6.64 2.81
CA PRO A 81 -7.37 7.56 2.65
C PRO A 81 -8.76 6.89 2.77
N MET A 82 -9.77 7.73 3.03
CA MET A 82 -11.16 7.42 2.70
C MET A 82 -11.49 8.16 1.40
N TYR A 83 -11.85 7.43 0.35
CA TYR A 83 -12.08 7.98 -1.00
C TYR A 83 -13.36 8.82 -1.12
N SER A 84 -13.72 9.55 -0.06
CA SER A 84 -14.81 10.50 -0.01
C SER A 84 -14.49 11.66 0.92
N THR A 85 -14.11 12.79 0.36
CA THR A 85 -13.84 14.03 1.11
C THR A 85 -15.02 14.45 2.00
N PHE A 86 -16.24 14.26 1.51
CA PHE A 86 -17.45 14.54 2.29
C PHE A 86 -17.52 13.71 3.58
N LEU A 87 -17.36 12.40 3.48
CA LEU A 87 -17.40 11.51 4.64
C LEU A 87 -16.23 11.75 5.59
N MET A 88 -15.05 12.00 5.03
CA MET A 88 -13.84 12.29 5.82
C MET A 88 -14.00 13.55 6.66
N ASN A 89 -14.54 14.63 6.09
CA ASN A 89 -14.83 15.85 6.84
C ASN A 89 -15.79 15.59 8.00
N HIS A 90 -16.89 14.87 7.76
CA HIS A 90 -17.86 14.56 8.82
C HIS A 90 -17.25 13.67 9.92
N LEU A 91 -16.44 12.68 9.54
CA LEU A 91 -15.75 11.83 10.50
C LEU A 91 -14.84 12.66 11.42
N ILE A 92 -14.04 13.57 10.83
CA ILE A 92 -13.13 14.43 11.59
C ILE A 92 -13.91 15.38 12.51
N GLU A 93 -14.98 16.00 11.99
CA GLU A 93 -15.84 16.92 12.75
C GLU A 93 -16.50 16.21 13.93
N ASP A 94 -17.05 15.01 13.71
CA ASP A 94 -17.74 14.25 14.75
C ASP A 94 -16.74 13.71 15.79
N ILE A 95 -15.55 13.26 15.39
CA ILE A 95 -14.50 12.87 16.35
C ILE A 95 -14.12 14.05 17.25
N LYS A 96 -13.90 15.23 16.66
CA LYS A 96 -13.55 16.45 17.43
C LYS A 96 -14.66 16.90 18.36
N LYS A 97 -15.92 16.70 17.97
CA LYS A 97 -17.09 17.14 18.71
C LYS A 97 -17.47 16.17 19.83
N ASP A 98 -17.47 14.87 19.52
CA ASP A 98 -18.08 13.86 20.36
C ASP A 98 -17.04 13.08 21.21
N THR A 99 -15.75 13.33 20.98
CA THR A 99 -14.66 12.68 21.73
C THR A 99 -13.55 13.68 22.10
N HIS A 100 -12.66 13.26 23.00
CA HIS A 100 -11.41 13.95 23.33
C HIS A 100 -10.20 13.31 22.66
N ALA A 101 -10.43 12.33 21.77
CA ALA A 101 -9.39 11.53 21.18
C ALA A 101 -8.49 12.33 20.23
N LYS A 102 -7.21 11.98 20.24
CA LYS A 102 -6.32 12.36 19.14
C LYS A 102 -6.60 11.45 17.94
N LEU A 103 -6.93 12.07 16.81
CA LEU A 103 -7.07 11.35 15.55
C LEU A 103 -5.70 11.12 14.94
N VAL A 104 -5.31 9.87 14.76
CA VAL A 104 -4.04 9.46 14.14
C VAL A 104 -4.32 8.79 12.81
N TYR A 105 -3.65 9.24 11.76
CA TYR A 105 -3.73 8.58 10.45
C TYR A 105 -2.61 7.56 10.28
N VAL A 106 -2.97 6.35 9.84
CA VAL A 106 -2.04 5.41 9.20
C VAL A 106 -2.19 5.61 7.70
N ILE A 107 -1.17 6.13 7.06
CA ILE A 107 -1.18 6.36 5.62
C ILE A 107 -1.03 5.02 4.90
N HIS A 108 -1.92 4.73 3.95
CA HIS A 108 -1.74 3.67 2.96
C HIS A 108 -1.37 4.24 1.61
N ASP A 109 -1.99 5.36 1.22
CA ASP A 109 -1.67 6.09 0.00
C ASP A 109 -1.80 7.60 0.22
N ILE A 110 -1.01 8.38 -0.51
CA ILE A 110 -1.18 9.82 -0.70
C ILE A 110 -1.43 10.02 -2.19
N GLU A 111 -2.68 10.29 -2.53
CA GLU A 111 -3.09 10.41 -3.92
C GLU A 111 -2.47 11.62 -4.62
N GLY A 112 -2.20 12.70 -3.89
CA GLY A 112 -1.50 13.88 -4.41
C GLY A 112 -0.07 13.61 -4.84
N ILE A 113 0.59 12.58 -4.29
CA ILE A 113 1.90 12.12 -4.80
C ILE A 113 1.70 11.09 -5.92
N ARG A 114 0.72 10.19 -5.75
CA ARG A 114 0.50 9.04 -6.64
C ARG A 114 -0.06 9.45 -8.00
N MET A 115 -0.97 10.42 -8.00
CA MET A 115 -1.63 10.94 -9.21
C MET A 115 -0.89 12.19 -9.69
N PHE A 116 0.18 12.00 -10.42
CA PHE A 116 1.14 13.02 -10.87
C PHE A 116 0.53 14.25 -11.57
N ASP A 117 -0.73 14.20 -11.95
CA ASP A 117 -1.46 15.24 -12.67
C ASP A 117 -2.65 15.73 -11.83
N ASP A 118 -2.44 16.82 -11.09
CA ASP A 118 -3.45 17.39 -10.17
C ASP A 118 -4.38 18.35 -10.91
N THR A 119 -5.22 17.80 -11.79
CA THR A 119 -6.18 18.59 -12.58
C THR A 119 -7.34 19.16 -11.77
N ASP A 120 -7.59 18.65 -10.54
CA ASP A 120 -8.82 18.95 -9.77
C ASP A 120 -8.55 19.54 -8.36
N ASN A 121 -7.39 20.11 -8.08
CA ASN A 121 -6.98 20.55 -6.73
C ASN A 121 -7.16 19.46 -5.66
N TYR A 122 -6.98 18.20 -6.06
CA TYR A 122 -7.11 17.05 -5.14
C TYR A 122 -6.06 17.10 -4.04
N SER A 123 -4.83 17.45 -4.39
CA SER A 123 -3.71 17.59 -3.46
C SER A 123 -4.00 18.61 -2.36
N ASP A 124 -4.57 19.76 -2.68
CA ASP A 124 -4.93 20.78 -1.68
C ASP A 124 -5.97 20.27 -0.69
N ASN A 125 -7.00 19.58 -1.18
CA ASN A 125 -8.02 18.96 -0.33
C ASN A 125 -7.42 17.86 0.57
N GLU A 126 -6.54 17.03 0.03
CA GLU A 126 -5.85 15.98 0.77
C GLU A 126 -4.96 16.57 1.86
N LEU A 127 -4.12 17.55 1.55
CA LEU A 127 -3.28 18.24 2.52
C LEU A 127 -4.11 18.92 3.62
N ARG A 128 -5.26 19.52 3.26
CA ARG A 128 -6.18 20.11 4.23
C ARG A 128 -6.74 19.06 5.20
N LEU A 129 -7.03 17.85 4.74
CA LEU A 129 -7.48 16.74 5.60
C LEU A 129 -6.33 16.24 6.48
N LEU A 130 -5.13 16.06 5.92
CA LEU A 130 -3.95 15.61 6.66
C LEU A 130 -3.54 16.60 7.76
N LYS A 131 -3.65 17.91 7.54
CA LYS A 131 -3.41 18.96 8.55
C LYS A 131 -4.36 18.89 9.75
N GLN A 132 -5.46 18.16 9.66
CA GLN A 132 -6.42 18.03 10.76
C GLN A 132 -6.13 16.83 11.68
N ALA A 133 -5.16 16.00 11.34
CA ALA A 133 -4.70 14.91 12.19
C ALA A 133 -4.09 15.42 13.51
N GLY A 134 -4.16 14.62 14.56
CA GLY A 134 -3.39 14.79 15.79
C GLY A 134 -2.01 14.12 15.71
N GLY A 135 -1.78 13.29 14.70
CA GLY A 135 -0.52 12.61 14.36
C GLY A 135 -0.66 11.77 13.11
N ILE A 136 0.46 11.45 12.47
CA ILE A 136 0.51 10.66 11.23
C ILE A 136 1.54 9.54 11.37
N ILE A 137 1.20 8.35 10.91
CA ILE A 137 2.13 7.26 10.65
C ILE A 137 2.34 7.23 9.13
N ALA A 138 3.51 7.70 8.70
CA ALA A 138 3.93 7.73 7.30
C ALA A 138 4.75 6.47 6.97
N HIS A 139 4.91 6.16 5.70
CA HIS A 139 5.65 4.96 5.28
C HIS A 139 7.12 5.03 5.69
N ASN A 140 7.79 6.13 5.40
CA ASN A 140 9.24 6.28 5.50
C ASN A 140 9.66 7.75 5.55
N GLN A 141 10.96 8.00 5.61
CA GLN A 141 11.49 9.36 5.70
C GLN A 141 11.19 10.21 4.44
N PRO A 142 11.34 9.72 3.20
CA PRO A 142 10.95 10.50 2.00
C PRO A 142 9.49 10.97 2.03
N MET A 143 8.54 10.12 2.43
CA MET A 143 7.14 10.54 2.58
C MET A 143 6.97 11.57 3.71
N THR A 144 7.67 11.40 4.83
CA THR A 144 7.66 12.36 5.94
C THR A 144 8.20 13.72 5.51
N ASP A 145 9.28 13.75 4.76
CA ASP A 145 9.88 15.00 4.29
C ASP A 145 8.93 15.71 3.32
N TRP A 146 8.33 14.98 2.38
CA TRP A 146 7.32 15.53 1.49
C TRP A 146 6.14 16.14 2.27
N LEU A 147 5.61 15.43 3.27
CA LEU A 147 4.51 15.94 4.11
C LEU A 147 4.90 17.26 4.82
N LYS A 148 6.10 17.33 5.38
CA LYS A 148 6.61 18.53 6.05
C LYS A 148 6.79 19.69 5.09
N GLU A 149 7.34 19.46 3.90
CA GLU A 149 7.51 20.46 2.84
C GLU A 149 6.16 21.05 2.39
N HIS A 150 5.09 20.25 2.46
CA HIS A 150 3.71 20.69 2.15
C HIS A 150 2.94 21.21 3.37
N GLY A 151 3.65 21.55 4.44
CA GLY A 151 3.12 22.27 5.60
C GLY A 151 2.35 21.39 6.59
N ILE A 152 2.66 20.10 6.68
CA ILE A 152 2.19 19.23 7.75
C ILE A 152 3.12 19.42 8.96
N THR A 153 2.56 19.93 10.06
CA THR A 153 3.31 20.25 11.29
C THR A 153 2.99 19.33 12.46
N VAL A 154 2.05 18.41 12.29
CA VAL A 154 1.70 17.42 13.32
C VAL A 154 2.83 16.40 13.51
N PRO A 155 2.91 15.73 14.67
CA PRO A 155 3.88 14.64 14.87
C PRO A 155 3.74 13.57 13.80
N ILE A 156 4.86 13.16 13.20
CA ILE A 156 4.92 12.09 12.21
C ILE A 156 5.87 11.00 12.69
N VAL A 157 5.45 9.76 12.58
CA VAL A 157 6.27 8.56 12.85
C VAL A 157 6.41 7.77 11.57
N ASN A 158 7.64 7.34 11.26
CA ASN A 158 7.91 6.46 10.11
C ASN A 158 7.59 5.02 10.49
N LEU A 159 6.77 4.35 9.68
CA LEU A 159 6.47 2.93 9.83
C LEU A 159 7.68 2.05 9.46
N GLY A 160 8.42 2.47 8.43
CA GLY A 160 9.50 1.69 7.82
C GLY A 160 8.96 0.73 6.77
N ILE A 161 8.41 -0.37 7.19
CA ILE A 161 7.77 -1.38 6.33
C ILE A 161 6.45 -1.82 6.96
N PHE A 162 5.47 -2.17 6.15
CA PHE A 162 4.23 -2.79 6.65
C PHE A 162 4.48 -4.23 7.09
N ASP A 163 3.88 -4.64 8.19
CA ASP A 163 3.77 -6.05 8.51
C ASP A 163 2.84 -6.77 7.53
N TYR A 164 3.13 -8.03 7.25
CA TYR A 164 2.30 -8.88 6.40
C TYR A 164 1.99 -10.19 7.13
N GLN A 165 0.71 -10.41 7.39
CA GLN A 165 0.28 -11.66 8.00
C GLN A 165 0.32 -12.78 6.94
N ASN A 166 1.39 -13.56 6.96
CA ASN A 166 1.60 -14.69 6.08
C ASN A 166 1.62 -15.99 6.91
N PRO A 167 0.60 -16.85 6.80
CA PRO A 167 0.56 -18.12 7.55
C PRO A 167 1.39 -19.22 6.90
N GLN A 168 2.00 -18.98 5.73
CA GLN A 168 2.78 -19.99 5.04
C GLN A 168 4.16 -20.17 5.69
N LEU A 169 4.64 -21.40 5.73
CA LEU A 169 6.02 -21.69 6.14
C LEU A 169 6.98 -21.21 5.04
N ILE A 170 8.08 -20.60 5.47
CA ILE A 170 9.16 -20.21 4.56
C ILE A 170 9.81 -21.46 3.99
N ASN A 171 9.89 -21.56 2.67
CA ASN A 171 10.62 -22.61 1.99
C ASN A 171 12.13 -22.33 2.04
N GLN A 172 12.86 -23.09 2.87
CA GLN A 172 14.31 -22.91 3.05
C GLN A 172 15.17 -23.63 2.02
N ASN A 173 14.57 -24.49 1.18
CA ASN A 173 15.31 -25.36 0.24
C ASN A 173 14.94 -25.02 -1.21
N MET A 174 15.13 -23.78 -1.63
CA MET A 174 14.95 -23.39 -3.02
C MET A 174 16.26 -23.57 -3.80
N ASP A 175 16.22 -24.40 -4.84
CA ASP A 175 17.31 -24.49 -5.80
C ASP A 175 17.48 -23.14 -6.53
N TYR A 176 18.71 -22.69 -6.66
CA TYR A 176 19.01 -21.47 -7.39
C TYR A 176 18.92 -21.71 -8.90
N ASN A 177 17.93 -21.12 -9.55
CA ASN A 177 17.66 -21.25 -10.99
C ASN A 177 17.42 -19.90 -11.68
N LYS A 178 17.83 -18.79 -11.07
CA LYS A 178 17.65 -17.41 -11.57
C LYS A 178 16.18 -17.03 -11.82
N SER A 179 15.27 -17.63 -11.09
CA SER A 179 13.85 -17.30 -11.25
C SER A 179 13.47 -16.05 -10.48
N VAL A 180 12.63 -15.22 -11.10
CA VAL A 180 12.10 -13.98 -10.53
C VAL A 180 10.58 -14.03 -10.56
N VAL A 181 9.90 -13.49 -9.58
CA VAL A 181 8.45 -13.30 -9.58
C VAL A 181 8.08 -11.83 -9.56
N PHE A 182 7.02 -11.48 -10.24
CA PHE A 182 6.36 -10.19 -10.16
C PHE A 182 4.87 -10.40 -9.90
N ALA A 183 4.35 -9.75 -8.85
CA ALA A 183 2.92 -9.77 -8.54
C ALA A 183 2.39 -8.33 -8.40
N GLY A 184 1.37 -8.00 -9.18
CA GLY A 184 0.80 -6.66 -9.19
C GLY A 184 -0.26 -6.43 -10.25
N SER A 185 -0.65 -5.17 -10.44
CA SER A 185 -1.54 -4.77 -11.55
C SER A 185 -0.72 -4.72 -12.84
N LEU A 186 -0.96 -5.70 -13.73
CA LEU A 186 -0.17 -5.86 -14.95
C LEU A 186 -0.43 -4.75 -15.98
N GLU A 187 -1.60 -4.13 -15.95
CA GLU A 187 -1.94 -2.95 -16.75
C GLU A 187 -1.03 -1.74 -16.46
N LYS A 188 -0.52 -1.64 -15.23
CA LYS A 188 0.36 -0.54 -14.78
C LYS A 188 1.85 -0.87 -14.94
N SER A 189 2.16 -2.02 -15.52
CA SER A 189 3.51 -2.60 -15.57
C SER A 189 3.88 -2.93 -17.01
N THR A 190 3.72 -1.95 -17.91
CA THR A 190 3.94 -2.16 -19.36
C THR A 190 5.40 -2.44 -19.69
N PHE A 191 6.35 -2.13 -18.81
CA PHE A 191 7.75 -2.54 -18.92
C PHE A 191 7.91 -4.05 -19.14
N LEU A 192 6.97 -4.86 -18.62
CA LEU A 192 6.99 -6.31 -18.78
C LEU A 192 6.96 -6.75 -20.26
N THR A 193 6.29 -6.02 -21.13
CA THR A 193 6.22 -6.34 -22.56
C THR A 193 7.49 -5.99 -23.30
N LYS A 194 8.39 -5.23 -22.69
CA LYS A 194 9.67 -4.78 -23.28
C LYS A 194 10.87 -5.60 -22.80
N LEU A 195 10.68 -6.49 -21.80
CA LEU A 195 11.77 -7.31 -21.24
C LEU A 195 12.32 -8.28 -22.26
N ASN A 196 13.65 -8.42 -22.29
CA ASN A 196 14.33 -9.39 -23.15
C ASN A 196 15.46 -10.07 -22.36
N LEU A 197 15.06 -11.05 -21.53
CA LEU A 197 15.97 -11.81 -20.68
C LEU A 197 16.30 -13.16 -21.34
N LYS A 198 17.56 -13.59 -21.28
CA LYS A 198 18.07 -14.82 -21.90
C LYS A 198 18.04 -15.99 -20.91
N ASP A 199 18.62 -15.78 -19.74
CA ASP A 199 18.85 -16.82 -18.73
C ASP A 199 17.87 -16.75 -17.56
N THR A 200 17.29 -15.58 -17.32
CA THR A 200 16.36 -15.34 -16.21
C THR A 200 14.90 -15.60 -16.65
N LYS A 201 14.15 -16.33 -15.84
CA LYS A 201 12.71 -16.55 -16.07
C LYS A 201 11.90 -15.73 -15.08
N LEU A 202 10.90 -15.01 -15.59
CA LEU A 202 10.00 -14.17 -14.82
C LEU A 202 8.58 -14.77 -14.78
N THR A 203 8.09 -15.04 -13.57
CA THR A 203 6.72 -15.51 -13.34
C THR A 203 5.84 -14.32 -12.98
N LEU A 204 4.69 -14.17 -13.63
CA LEU A 204 3.76 -13.08 -13.36
C LEU A 204 2.48 -13.56 -12.70
N TYR A 205 2.05 -12.83 -11.68
CA TYR A 205 0.72 -12.91 -11.08
C TYR A 205 0.04 -11.55 -11.07
N GLY A 206 -1.22 -11.49 -11.50
CA GLY A 206 -2.00 -10.25 -11.39
C GLY A 206 -3.15 -10.13 -12.37
N PRO A 207 -4.02 -9.14 -12.16
CA PRO A 207 -5.11 -8.83 -13.08
C PRO A 207 -4.60 -8.05 -14.30
N ASN A 208 -5.43 -8.06 -15.37
CA ASN A 208 -5.25 -7.27 -16.58
C ASN A 208 -3.91 -7.53 -17.28
N PRO A 209 -3.61 -8.79 -17.67
CA PRO A 209 -2.42 -9.10 -18.43
C PRO A 209 -2.43 -8.43 -19.80
N ALA A 210 -1.25 -8.19 -20.37
CA ALA A 210 -1.12 -7.82 -21.77
C ALA A 210 -1.47 -9.02 -22.68
N ASP A 211 -1.82 -8.74 -23.94
CA ASP A 211 -2.18 -9.78 -24.92
C ASP A 211 -0.99 -10.70 -25.23
N HIS A 212 0.22 -10.20 -25.09
CA HIS A 212 1.44 -10.94 -25.35
C HIS A 212 2.59 -10.49 -24.44
N TYR A 213 3.39 -11.46 -24.00
CA TYR A 213 4.65 -11.27 -23.27
C TYR A 213 5.81 -11.95 -24.00
N PRO A 214 7.06 -11.47 -23.81
CA PRO A 214 8.26 -12.16 -24.30
C PRO A 214 8.42 -13.57 -23.71
N ASP A 215 9.18 -14.44 -24.40
CA ASP A 215 9.39 -15.86 -24.04
C ASP A 215 10.03 -16.09 -22.66
N CYS A 216 10.69 -15.08 -22.12
CA CYS A 216 11.25 -15.12 -20.77
C CYS A 216 10.19 -14.97 -19.66
N ILE A 217 8.96 -14.68 -20.01
CA ILE A 217 7.86 -14.39 -19.08
C ILE A 217 6.78 -15.46 -19.14
N GLN A 218 6.39 -15.95 -17.97
CA GLN A 218 5.28 -16.89 -17.79
C GLN A 218 4.18 -16.26 -16.95
N TYR A 219 2.99 -16.08 -17.52
CA TYR A 219 1.82 -15.60 -16.80
C TYR A 219 1.05 -16.75 -16.16
N GLU A 220 0.87 -16.69 -14.84
CA GLU A 220 0.23 -17.73 -14.02
C GLU A 220 -1.15 -17.33 -13.48
N GLY A 221 -1.69 -16.21 -13.95
CA GLY A 221 -3.03 -15.78 -13.60
C GLY A 221 -3.11 -14.84 -12.39
N LYS A 222 -4.33 -14.63 -11.91
CA LYS A 222 -4.63 -13.78 -10.77
C LYS A 222 -4.94 -14.64 -9.56
N LEU A 223 -4.29 -14.38 -8.44
CA LEU A 223 -4.50 -15.06 -7.16
C LEU A 223 -4.98 -14.07 -6.08
N SER A 224 -5.68 -14.59 -5.07
CA SER A 224 -6.01 -13.80 -3.88
C SER A 224 -4.76 -13.56 -3.02
N PRO A 225 -4.78 -12.55 -2.13
CA PRO A 225 -3.69 -12.33 -1.18
C PRO A 225 -3.38 -13.53 -0.25
N GLU A 226 -4.35 -14.42 -0.05
CA GLU A 226 -4.21 -15.63 0.76
C GLU A 226 -3.61 -16.80 -0.04
N GLU A 227 -3.84 -16.84 -1.36
CA GLU A 227 -3.35 -17.92 -2.24
C GLU A 227 -1.98 -17.60 -2.83
N LEU A 228 -1.69 -16.33 -3.08
CA LEU A 228 -0.43 -15.91 -3.71
C LEU A 228 0.80 -16.38 -2.93
N PRO A 229 0.90 -16.23 -1.58
CA PRO A 229 2.07 -16.68 -0.83
C PRO A 229 2.39 -18.17 -1.00
N LYS A 230 1.38 -19.02 -1.26
CA LYS A 230 1.55 -20.47 -1.47
C LYS A 230 2.23 -20.81 -2.81
N LYS A 231 2.28 -19.85 -3.73
CA LYS A 231 2.82 -20.01 -5.08
C LYS A 231 4.16 -19.32 -5.29
N LEU A 232 4.61 -18.56 -4.29
CA LEU A 232 5.89 -17.87 -4.34
C LEU A 232 7.02 -18.85 -4.03
N THR A 233 7.72 -19.31 -5.08
CA THR A 233 8.80 -20.31 -5.00
C THR A 233 10.04 -19.87 -5.78
N GLN A 234 10.07 -18.65 -6.27
CA GLN A 234 11.16 -18.11 -7.07
C GLN A 234 12.31 -17.63 -6.18
N ASN A 235 13.51 -17.50 -6.77
CA ASN A 235 14.70 -17.09 -6.05
C ASN A 235 14.67 -15.62 -5.63
N PHE A 236 14.03 -14.78 -6.44
CA PHE A 236 13.89 -13.34 -6.21
C PHE A 236 12.50 -12.89 -6.58
N ASP A 237 12.13 -11.73 -6.04
CA ASP A 237 10.95 -11.02 -6.50
C ASP A 237 11.27 -9.58 -6.91
N LEU A 238 10.43 -9.03 -7.77
CA LEU A 238 10.65 -7.74 -8.39
C LEU A 238 9.67 -6.69 -7.86
N VAL A 239 10.21 -5.60 -7.33
CA VAL A 239 9.48 -4.38 -6.99
C VAL A 239 9.85 -3.29 -8.00
N TRP A 240 9.05 -3.18 -9.04
CA TRP A 240 9.19 -2.21 -10.12
C TRP A 240 7.80 -1.76 -10.55
N ASP A 241 7.63 -0.49 -10.92
CA ASP A 241 6.38 0.04 -11.43
C ASP A 241 6.68 1.05 -12.56
N GLY A 242 5.75 1.21 -13.50
CA GLY A 242 5.88 2.13 -14.62
C GLY A 242 6.06 1.43 -15.97
N ASP A 243 6.59 2.17 -16.94
CA ASP A 243 6.56 1.76 -18.34
C ASP A 243 7.95 1.45 -18.90
N GLU A 244 9.03 1.83 -18.20
CA GLU A 244 10.39 1.76 -18.73
C GLU A 244 11.26 0.75 -17.98
N LEU A 245 12.34 0.29 -18.66
CA LEU A 245 13.27 -0.70 -18.12
C LEU A 245 14.35 -0.09 -17.22
N ASP A 246 14.65 1.19 -17.41
CA ASP A 246 15.75 1.91 -16.75
C ASP A 246 15.26 2.93 -15.71
N THR A 247 13.96 3.04 -15.52
CA THR A 247 13.36 3.96 -14.55
C THR A 247 11.96 3.59 -14.18
N CYS A 248 11.58 3.93 -12.93
CA CYS A 248 10.20 3.86 -12.45
C CYS A 248 9.52 5.25 -12.47
N PHE A 249 9.88 6.15 -13.36
CA PHE A 249 9.15 7.40 -13.53
C PHE A 249 7.80 7.20 -14.24
N GLY A 250 7.00 8.26 -14.28
CA GLY A 250 5.63 8.24 -14.81
C GLY A 250 4.57 8.09 -13.72
N THR A 251 3.32 8.03 -14.14
CA THR A 251 2.13 8.13 -13.25
C THR A 251 2.15 7.15 -12.07
N TYR A 252 2.66 5.94 -12.25
CA TYR A 252 2.63 4.93 -11.19
C TYR A 252 4.01 4.69 -10.58
N GLY A 253 5.08 4.79 -11.35
CA GLY A 253 6.43 4.46 -10.91
C GLY A 253 7.02 5.51 -9.99
N HIS A 254 6.73 6.79 -10.22
CA HIS A 254 7.21 7.89 -9.38
C HIS A 254 6.88 7.69 -7.90
N TYR A 255 5.73 7.13 -7.58
CA TYR A 255 5.31 6.92 -6.20
C TYR A 255 6.22 5.99 -5.40
N LEU A 256 6.99 5.10 -6.06
CA LEU A 256 7.98 4.25 -5.39
C LEU A 256 9.06 5.05 -4.64
N GLN A 257 9.31 6.31 -4.99
CA GLN A 257 10.24 7.17 -4.27
C GLN A 257 9.74 7.60 -2.89
N PHE A 258 8.47 7.35 -2.57
CA PHE A 258 7.83 7.81 -1.33
C PHE A 258 7.16 6.68 -0.55
N ASN A 259 6.73 5.62 -1.19
CA ASN A 259 5.93 4.60 -0.53
C ASN A 259 6.76 3.40 -0.03
N ALA A 260 6.14 2.59 0.80
CA ALA A 260 6.55 1.23 1.13
C ALA A 260 5.51 0.28 0.54
N PRO A 261 5.74 -0.26 -0.68
CA PRO A 261 4.76 -1.09 -1.35
C PRO A 261 4.47 -2.36 -0.54
N HIS A 262 3.20 -2.68 -0.31
CA HIS A 262 2.80 -3.85 0.46
C HIS A 262 3.25 -5.18 -0.18
N LYS A 263 3.54 -5.20 -1.48
CA LYS A 263 4.17 -6.33 -2.17
C LYS A 263 5.57 -6.64 -1.63
N THR A 264 6.35 -5.63 -1.22
CA THR A 264 7.65 -5.84 -0.55
C THR A 264 7.49 -6.67 0.74
N SER A 265 6.48 -6.33 1.54
CA SER A 265 6.18 -7.06 2.78
C SER A 265 5.71 -8.49 2.51
N LEU A 266 4.88 -8.70 1.49
CA LEU A 266 4.46 -10.03 1.04
C LEU A 266 5.68 -10.91 0.74
N TYR A 267 6.59 -10.41 -0.05
CA TYR A 267 7.76 -11.14 -0.52
C TYR A 267 8.71 -11.49 0.62
N LEU A 268 9.09 -10.50 1.41
CA LEU A 268 9.95 -10.73 2.57
C LEU A 268 9.31 -11.69 3.58
N SER A 269 8.00 -11.61 3.80
CA SER A 269 7.27 -12.56 4.66
C SER A 269 7.22 -13.98 4.09
N SER A 270 7.45 -14.13 2.79
CA SER A 270 7.57 -15.42 2.10
C SER A 270 9.01 -15.93 2.05
N GLY A 271 9.98 -15.18 2.60
CA GLY A 271 11.39 -15.54 2.61
C GLY A 271 12.12 -15.33 1.29
N ILE A 272 11.56 -14.52 0.40
CA ILE A 272 12.14 -14.26 -0.93
C ILE A 272 12.84 -12.90 -0.94
N PRO A 273 14.13 -12.84 -1.32
CA PRO A 273 14.87 -11.60 -1.46
C PRO A 273 14.29 -10.68 -2.54
N VAL A 274 14.29 -9.38 -2.25
CA VAL A 274 13.66 -8.36 -3.10
C VAL A 274 14.67 -7.72 -4.06
N ILE A 275 14.34 -7.67 -5.34
CA ILE A 275 15.00 -6.81 -6.32
C ILE A 275 14.14 -5.54 -6.45
N ILE A 276 14.74 -4.39 -6.20
CA ILE A 276 14.01 -3.12 -6.16
C ILE A 276 14.71 -2.05 -7.00
N TRP A 277 13.91 -1.09 -7.52
CA TRP A 277 14.47 0.10 -8.15
C TRP A 277 15.33 0.89 -7.17
N LYS A 278 16.54 1.26 -7.56
CA LYS A 278 17.53 1.92 -6.70
C LYS A 278 17.09 3.26 -6.12
N LYS A 279 16.20 3.97 -6.83
CA LYS A 279 15.64 5.24 -6.33
C LYS A 279 14.33 5.07 -5.55
N ALA A 280 13.87 3.84 -5.33
CA ALA A 280 12.72 3.59 -4.47
C ALA A 280 13.05 3.93 -3.01
N ALA A 281 12.06 4.46 -2.26
CA ALA A 281 12.23 4.79 -0.85
C ALA A 281 12.66 3.59 0.01
N MET A 282 12.28 2.38 -0.40
CA MET A 282 12.62 1.14 0.28
C MET A 282 13.98 0.56 -0.10
N ALA A 283 14.67 1.07 -1.13
CA ALA A 283 15.95 0.51 -1.60
C ALA A 283 16.98 0.46 -0.47
N LYS A 284 17.15 1.54 0.27
CA LYS A 284 18.06 1.59 1.41
C LYS A 284 17.73 0.55 2.48
N PHE A 285 16.44 0.37 2.80
CA PHE A 285 16.00 -0.64 3.77
C PHE A 285 16.37 -2.06 3.31
N ILE A 286 16.15 -2.38 2.03
CA ILE A 286 16.45 -3.68 1.44
C ILE A 286 17.94 -3.99 1.52
N GLU A 287 18.81 -3.04 1.16
CA GLU A 287 20.27 -3.22 1.16
C GLU A 287 20.84 -3.27 2.58
N GLU A 288 20.45 -2.36 3.47
CA GLU A 288 20.96 -2.31 4.86
C GLU A 288 20.57 -3.55 5.69
N ASN A 289 19.43 -4.18 5.38
CA ASN A 289 19.00 -5.40 6.06
C ASN A 289 19.43 -6.69 5.34
N HIS A 290 20.15 -6.60 4.23
CA HIS A 290 20.60 -7.74 3.43
C HIS A 290 19.47 -8.70 3.01
N VAL A 291 18.30 -8.12 2.67
CA VAL A 291 17.11 -8.88 2.26
C VAL A 291 16.81 -8.73 0.76
N GLY A 292 17.80 -8.33 -0.01
CA GLY A 292 17.73 -8.14 -1.44
C GLY A 292 18.74 -7.12 -1.93
N PHE A 293 18.52 -6.56 -3.10
CA PHE A 293 19.42 -5.56 -3.70
C PHE A 293 18.66 -4.60 -4.60
N ALA A 294 19.27 -3.44 -4.84
CA ALA A 294 18.72 -2.40 -5.68
C ALA A 294 19.39 -2.37 -7.05
N ILE A 295 18.61 -2.17 -8.11
CA ILE A 295 19.09 -2.07 -9.49
C ILE A 295 18.65 -0.76 -10.14
N ASP A 296 19.44 -0.27 -11.08
CA ASP A 296 19.10 0.92 -11.88
C ASP A 296 18.34 0.55 -13.17
N ASN A 297 18.53 -0.68 -13.68
CA ASN A 297 17.96 -1.12 -14.95
C ASN A 297 17.52 -2.59 -14.89
N LEU A 298 16.37 -2.91 -15.47
CA LEU A 298 15.84 -4.28 -15.50
C LEU A 298 16.68 -5.25 -16.36
N ASN A 299 17.56 -4.76 -17.23
CA ASN A 299 18.52 -5.63 -17.90
C ASN A 299 19.54 -6.23 -16.93
N ASP A 300 19.73 -5.64 -15.74
CA ASP A 300 20.60 -6.17 -14.68
C ASP A 300 20.03 -7.46 -14.05
N LEU A 301 18.77 -7.84 -14.32
CA LEU A 301 18.18 -9.11 -13.92
C LEU A 301 18.89 -10.33 -14.54
N GLU A 302 19.65 -10.18 -15.63
CA GLU A 302 20.44 -11.28 -16.21
C GLU A 302 21.57 -11.74 -15.32
N CYS A 303 22.12 -10.85 -14.49
CA CYS A 303 23.21 -11.16 -13.56
C CYS A 303 22.92 -10.63 -12.16
N PRO A 304 21.85 -11.08 -11.49
CA PRO A 304 21.48 -10.52 -10.20
C PRO A 304 22.54 -10.68 -9.09
N CYS A 305 23.50 -11.60 -9.26
CA CYS A 305 24.55 -11.88 -8.27
C CYS A 305 25.94 -11.36 -8.67
N ALA A 306 26.15 -10.82 -9.86
CA ALA A 306 27.51 -10.51 -10.35
C ALA A 306 28.11 -9.22 -9.75
N ASN A 307 27.30 -8.35 -9.15
CA ASN A 307 27.73 -7.03 -8.66
C ASN A 307 27.73 -6.88 -7.13
N HIS A 308 27.48 -7.94 -6.39
CA HIS A 308 27.36 -7.89 -4.92
C HIS A 308 28.23 -8.96 -4.23
N GLY A 309 29.48 -9.13 -4.72
CA GLY A 309 30.51 -9.91 -4.05
C GLY A 309 31.31 -9.06 -3.06
#